data_fefad1328d8272bb4fb40a3b466128f1
#
_entry.id   fefad1328d8272bb4fb40a3b466128f1
#
_cell.length_a   1.000
_cell.length_b   1.000
_cell.length_c   1.000
_cell.angle_alpha   90.00
_cell.angle_beta   90.00
_cell.angle_gamma   90.00
#
_symmetry.space_group_name_H-M   'P 1'
#
loop_
_entity.id
_entity.type
_entity.pdbx_description
1 polymer ?
#
loop_
_entity_poly.entity_id
_entity_poly.type
_entity_poly.pdbx_seq_one_letter_code
_entity_poly.pdbx_strand_id
1 'polypeptide(L)'
;MKLSIVTTLYKSEEYVVEFYERASRAAQNLVGNDYEIIFVNDGSPDSSLDKAIHLTHEHDNIIIIDLSRNFGHHKAMMTGLEHSSGDHVFLIDSDLEEKPEWLSSFNEQMTKDSTDMVYGIQDHRKGAFVEKVTGALFYKIFRLLTGVAQPNNIVTARLMSRRYVNALISHKERELNIGGLWIITGFIQSTQVVQKSSSSQTTYNFARKLSHLVNAITSFSSLPLVYTFYTGLLLSFSAFIFIIKLLIQFFFMAKPPDGYTSMIASIWFFSGLVILFLGIQGIYLSKMFIETKNRPYTIIRKIYK
;
A
#
# COMPACT_ATOMS: atom_id res chain seq x y z
N MET A 1 21.22 10.26 20.06
CA MET A 1 20.29 9.93 18.94
C MET A 1 19.16 9.11 19.53
N LYS A 2 17.95 9.64 19.54
CA LYS A 2 16.78 8.92 20.03
C LYS A 2 16.22 8.00 18.93
N LEU A 3 15.88 6.77 19.28
CA LEU A 3 15.30 5.78 18.37
C LEU A 3 13.84 5.49 18.73
N SER A 4 12.95 5.44 17.75
CA SER A 4 11.61 4.86 17.92
C SER A 4 11.52 3.56 17.14
N ILE A 5 11.05 2.50 17.78
CA ILE A 5 10.66 1.26 17.09
C ILE A 5 9.14 1.21 17.04
N VAL A 6 8.58 1.11 15.85
CA VAL A 6 7.12 1.11 15.63
C VAL A 6 6.70 -0.25 15.07
N THR A 7 5.70 -0.85 15.71
CA THR A 7 5.10 -2.10 15.25
C THR A 7 3.59 -2.12 15.47
N THR A 8 2.88 -2.99 14.77
CA THR A 8 1.43 -3.16 14.89
C THR A 8 1.08 -4.53 15.46
N LEU A 9 0.03 -4.59 16.24
CA LEU A 9 -0.48 -5.82 16.85
C LEU A 9 -1.85 -6.18 16.28
N TYR A 10 -1.95 -7.35 15.67
CA TYR A 10 -3.20 -7.98 15.27
C TYR A 10 -3.03 -9.50 15.21
N LYS A 11 -3.62 -10.24 16.15
CA LYS A 11 -3.40 -11.68 16.34
C LYS A 11 -1.93 -12.01 16.54
N SER A 12 -1.27 -11.26 17.41
CA SER A 12 0.18 -11.32 17.63
C SER A 12 0.52 -11.81 19.06
N GLU A 13 -0.43 -12.33 19.80
CA GLU A 13 -0.25 -12.69 21.22
C GLU A 13 0.95 -13.60 21.51
N GLU A 14 1.31 -14.46 20.56
CA GLU A 14 2.44 -15.38 20.70
C GLU A 14 3.80 -14.66 20.58
N TYR A 15 3.83 -13.51 19.90
CA TYR A 15 5.07 -12.84 19.51
C TYR A 15 5.40 -11.59 20.35
N VAL A 16 4.41 -10.98 21.04
CA VAL A 16 4.55 -9.67 21.69
C VAL A 16 5.76 -9.60 22.63
N VAL A 17 5.91 -10.60 23.50
CA VAL A 17 6.98 -10.60 24.52
C VAL A 17 8.34 -10.82 23.87
N GLU A 18 8.48 -11.85 23.01
CA GLU A 18 9.74 -12.14 22.32
C GLU A 18 10.15 -10.97 21.41
N PHE A 19 9.17 -10.36 20.72
CA PHE A 19 9.42 -9.18 19.90
C PHE A 19 9.99 -8.04 20.74
N TYR A 20 9.36 -7.74 21.89
CA TYR A 20 9.84 -6.70 22.80
C TYR A 20 11.29 -6.96 23.26
N GLU A 21 11.60 -8.16 23.72
CA GLU A 21 12.94 -8.51 24.20
C GLU A 21 14.01 -8.35 23.10
N ARG A 22 13.71 -8.81 21.89
CA ARG A 22 14.65 -8.74 20.76
C ARG A 22 14.79 -7.33 20.24
N ALA A 23 13.70 -6.57 20.12
CA ALA A 23 13.70 -5.17 19.68
C ALA A 23 14.43 -4.28 20.69
N SER A 24 14.19 -4.47 22.00
CA SER A 24 14.89 -3.77 23.08
C SER A 24 16.38 -4.01 23.04
N ARG A 25 16.79 -5.28 22.90
CA ARG A 25 18.22 -5.65 22.81
C ARG A 25 18.88 -5.01 21.59
N ALA A 26 18.20 -5.03 20.42
CA ALA A 26 18.71 -4.39 19.22
C ALA A 26 18.85 -2.86 19.38
N ALA A 27 17.86 -2.21 20.00
CA ALA A 27 17.90 -0.78 20.30
C ALA A 27 19.01 -0.42 21.30
N GLN A 28 19.12 -1.16 22.41
CA GLN A 28 20.16 -0.95 23.43
C GLN A 28 21.56 -1.05 22.86
N ASN A 29 21.80 -2.00 21.97
CA ASN A 29 23.10 -2.16 21.30
C ASN A 29 23.45 -0.96 20.41
N LEU A 30 22.46 -0.24 19.90
CA LEU A 30 22.67 0.88 18.96
C LEU A 30 22.71 2.24 19.68
N VAL A 31 21.78 2.49 20.60
CA VAL A 31 21.56 3.82 21.20
C VAL A 31 21.57 3.82 22.75
N GLY A 32 21.90 2.71 23.38
CA GLY A 32 21.77 2.55 24.84
C GLY A 32 20.31 2.65 25.28
N ASN A 33 20.03 3.49 26.28
CA ASN A 33 18.66 3.62 26.82
C ASN A 33 17.81 4.70 26.13
N ASP A 34 18.33 5.36 25.08
CA ASP A 34 17.64 6.46 24.40
C ASP A 34 16.72 5.94 23.28
N TYR A 35 15.77 5.09 23.64
CA TYR A 35 14.79 4.53 22.69
C TYR A 35 13.39 4.38 23.29
N GLU A 36 12.42 4.29 22.41
CA GLU A 36 11.03 3.94 22.72
C GLU A 36 10.52 2.86 21.77
N ILE A 37 9.62 2.00 22.25
CA ILE A 37 8.92 0.99 21.46
C ILE A 37 7.44 1.32 21.47
N ILE A 38 6.87 1.49 20.27
CA ILE A 38 5.47 1.86 20.07
C ILE A 38 4.72 0.67 19.48
N PHE A 39 3.84 0.08 20.28
CA PHE A 39 2.91 -0.94 19.86
C PHE A 39 1.58 -0.30 19.48
N VAL A 40 1.10 -0.53 18.26
CA VAL A 40 -0.24 -0.07 17.84
C VAL A 40 -1.16 -1.25 17.77
N ASN A 41 -2.08 -1.38 18.72
CA ASN A 41 -3.10 -2.41 18.71
C ASN A 41 -4.20 -2.05 17.70
N ASP A 42 -4.27 -2.76 16.58
CA ASP A 42 -5.27 -2.57 15.53
C ASP A 42 -6.55 -3.39 15.83
N GLY A 43 -7.09 -3.24 17.04
CA GLY A 43 -8.30 -3.94 17.47
C GLY A 43 -8.13 -5.46 17.43
N SER A 44 -7.02 -5.99 17.95
CA SER A 44 -6.75 -7.42 18.00
C SER A 44 -7.82 -8.15 18.82
N PRO A 45 -8.35 -9.31 18.34
CA PRO A 45 -9.35 -10.05 19.06
C PRO A 45 -8.78 -11.03 20.11
N ASP A 46 -7.45 -11.18 20.16
CA ASP A 46 -6.70 -12.03 21.08
C ASP A 46 -6.09 -11.24 22.25
N SER A 47 -5.25 -11.86 23.06
CA SER A 47 -4.60 -11.24 24.23
C SER A 47 -3.38 -10.37 23.90
N SER A 48 -3.18 -9.96 22.63
CA SER A 48 -2.03 -9.13 22.22
C SER A 48 -1.97 -7.82 23.01
N LEU A 49 -3.11 -7.14 23.18
CA LEU A 49 -3.19 -5.88 23.93
C LEU A 49 -2.83 -6.08 25.40
N ASP A 50 -3.40 -7.09 26.04
CA ASP A 50 -3.18 -7.34 27.47
C ASP A 50 -1.71 -7.66 27.76
N LYS A 51 -1.08 -8.51 26.91
CA LYS A 51 0.35 -8.80 27.01
C LYS A 51 1.23 -7.56 26.83
N ALA A 52 0.89 -6.69 25.87
CA ALA A 52 1.61 -5.45 25.69
C ALA A 52 1.44 -4.51 26.90
N ILE A 53 0.23 -4.38 27.46
CA ILE A 53 0.00 -3.58 28.68
C ILE A 53 0.81 -4.12 29.86
N HIS A 54 0.91 -5.43 29.99
CA HIS A 54 1.71 -6.04 31.06
C HIS A 54 3.19 -5.58 31.00
N LEU A 55 3.75 -5.48 29.79
CA LEU A 55 5.12 -4.99 29.60
C LEU A 55 5.31 -3.53 30.05
N THR A 56 4.29 -2.68 30.00
CA THR A 56 4.41 -1.27 30.48
C THR A 56 4.55 -1.16 32.00
N HIS A 57 4.18 -2.20 32.76
CA HIS A 57 4.39 -2.21 34.21
C HIS A 57 5.84 -2.47 34.62
N GLU A 58 6.63 -3.03 33.71
CA GLU A 58 8.02 -3.41 33.96
C GLU A 58 9.01 -2.48 33.23
N HIS A 59 8.53 -1.73 32.22
CA HIS A 59 9.40 -0.98 31.31
C HIS A 59 8.78 0.38 30.90
N ASP A 60 9.49 1.48 31.21
CA ASP A 60 9.05 2.86 30.96
C ASP A 60 9.23 3.32 29.49
N ASN A 61 9.89 2.50 28.67
CA ASN A 61 10.18 2.84 27.27
C ASN A 61 9.13 2.33 26.27
N ILE A 62 7.96 1.88 26.74
CA ILE A 62 6.89 1.34 25.94
C ILE A 62 5.74 2.32 25.85
N ILE A 63 5.23 2.50 24.63
CA ILE A 63 3.99 3.24 24.36
C ILE A 63 3.03 2.30 23.64
N ILE A 64 1.82 2.15 24.14
CA ILE A 64 0.79 1.36 23.47
C ILE A 64 -0.33 2.28 23.01
N ILE A 65 -0.64 2.22 21.73
CA ILE A 65 -1.74 2.95 21.11
C ILE A 65 -2.85 1.93 20.80
N ASP A 66 -3.93 1.97 21.58
CA ASP A 66 -5.07 1.08 21.37
C ASP A 66 -6.09 1.76 20.47
N LEU A 67 -6.29 1.22 19.26
CA LEU A 67 -7.29 1.69 18.32
C LEU A 67 -8.68 1.18 18.69
N SER A 68 -9.71 1.98 18.43
CA SER A 68 -11.10 1.67 18.82
C SER A 68 -11.67 0.42 18.14
N ARG A 69 -11.12 0.00 17.01
CA ARG A 69 -11.43 -1.21 16.24
C ARG A 69 -10.29 -1.52 15.27
N ASN A 70 -10.39 -2.58 14.51
CA ASN A 70 -9.49 -2.82 13.37
C ASN A 70 -9.76 -1.78 12.26
N PHE A 71 -8.73 -1.00 11.90
CA PHE A 71 -8.71 -0.02 10.80
C PHE A 71 -7.87 -0.47 9.62
N GLY A 72 -7.08 -1.53 9.80
CA GLY A 72 -6.16 -2.11 8.84
C GLY A 72 -4.71 -1.71 9.08
N HIS A 73 -3.84 -2.68 8.82
CA HIS A 73 -2.41 -2.65 9.10
C HIS A 73 -1.69 -1.34 8.69
N HIS A 74 -1.90 -0.87 7.45
CA HIS A 74 -1.25 0.35 6.97
C HIS A 74 -1.64 1.60 7.76
N LYS A 75 -2.91 1.70 8.19
CA LYS A 75 -3.38 2.83 8.99
C LYS A 75 -2.84 2.78 10.42
N ALA A 76 -2.75 1.58 10.98
CA ALA A 76 -2.11 1.37 12.28
C ALA A 76 -0.63 1.74 12.24
N MET A 77 0.12 1.35 11.20
CA MET A 77 1.51 1.79 11.00
C MET A 77 1.64 3.32 10.98
N MET A 78 0.83 4.01 10.17
CA MET A 78 0.87 5.48 10.07
C MET A 78 0.56 6.13 11.42
N THR A 79 -0.39 5.56 12.19
CA THR A 79 -0.68 6.05 13.55
C THR A 79 0.52 5.91 14.47
N GLY A 80 1.23 4.79 14.43
CA GLY A 80 2.45 4.59 15.21
C GLY A 80 3.57 5.57 14.81
N LEU A 81 3.76 5.78 13.51
CA LEU A 81 4.74 6.75 13.00
C LEU A 81 4.42 8.18 13.43
N GLU A 82 3.15 8.57 13.44
CA GLU A 82 2.70 9.91 13.87
C GLU A 82 2.99 10.16 15.36
N HIS A 83 2.97 9.12 16.19
CA HIS A 83 3.24 9.21 17.62
C HIS A 83 4.70 8.94 18.00
N SER A 84 5.57 8.63 17.04
CA SER A 84 6.99 8.41 17.29
C SER A 84 7.75 9.72 17.49
N SER A 85 8.73 9.73 18.40
CA SER A 85 9.49 10.95 18.77
C SER A 85 11.00 10.86 18.49
N GLY A 86 11.54 9.69 18.12
CA GLY A 86 12.96 9.47 17.86
C GLY A 86 13.49 10.18 16.62
N ASP A 87 14.78 10.47 16.60
CA ASP A 87 15.49 11.02 15.44
C ASP A 87 15.49 10.06 14.25
N HIS A 88 15.54 8.75 14.57
CA HIS A 88 15.34 7.65 13.64
C HIS A 88 14.15 6.81 14.06
N VAL A 89 13.42 6.30 13.07
CA VAL A 89 12.24 5.44 13.30
C VAL A 89 12.41 4.14 12.56
N PHE A 90 12.38 3.04 13.29
CA PHE A 90 12.43 1.69 12.76
C PHE A 90 11.02 1.10 12.76
N LEU A 91 10.42 0.95 11.57
CA LEU A 91 9.13 0.30 11.39
C LEU A 91 9.37 -1.17 11.04
N ILE A 92 8.69 -2.10 11.74
CA ILE A 92 8.84 -3.54 11.55
C ILE A 92 7.58 -4.28 11.98
N ASP A 93 7.27 -5.44 11.37
CA ASP A 93 6.16 -6.30 11.78
C ASP A 93 6.48 -7.05 13.07
N SER A 94 5.45 -7.32 13.90
CA SER A 94 5.61 -7.99 15.21
C SER A 94 5.69 -9.51 15.16
N ASP A 95 5.47 -10.13 14.00
CA ASP A 95 5.38 -11.61 13.83
C ASP A 95 6.72 -12.35 13.80
N LEU A 96 7.83 -11.61 13.98
CA LEU A 96 9.21 -12.12 13.95
C LEU A 96 9.63 -12.81 12.64
N GLU A 97 8.82 -12.74 11.58
CA GLU A 97 9.30 -13.09 10.25
C GLU A 97 10.42 -12.15 9.80
N GLU A 98 10.33 -10.90 10.22
CA GLU A 98 11.34 -9.85 10.08
C GLU A 98 12.11 -9.73 11.40
N LYS A 99 13.44 -9.71 11.31
CA LYS A 99 14.30 -9.76 12.49
C LYS A 99 14.59 -8.35 13.02
N PRO A 100 14.26 -8.04 14.30
CA PRO A 100 14.64 -6.76 14.92
C PRO A 100 16.13 -6.45 14.85
N GLU A 101 16.98 -7.47 14.81
CA GLU A 101 18.43 -7.37 14.71
C GLU A 101 18.92 -6.73 13.40
N TRP A 102 18.09 -6.63 12.36
CA TRP A 102 18.43 -5.90 11.13
C TRP A 102 18.64 -4.40 11.37
N LEU A 103 18.16 -3.88 12.50
CA LEU A 103 18.31 -2.49 12.88
C LEU A 103 19.76 -1.99 12.78
N SER A 104 20.72 -2.76 13.31
CA SER A 104 22.14 -2.38 13.29
C SER A 104 22.67 -2.25 11.86
N SER A 105 22.40 -3.25 11.02
CA SER A 105 22.87 -3.24 9.63
C SER A 105 22.17 -2.16 8.79
N PHE A 106 20.89 -1.86 9.06
CA PHE A 106 20.18 -0.76 8.41
C PHE A 106 20.76 0.60 8.79
N ASN A 107 21.14 0.77 10.07
CA ASN A 107 21.76 2.01 10.53
C ASN A 107 23.17 2.19 9.94
N GLU A 108 23.98 1.15 9.87
CA GLU A 108 25.30 1.19 9.21
C GLU A 108 25.16 1.60 7.75
N GLN A 109 24.22 1.00 7.02
CA GLN A 109 23.99 1.34 5.62
C GLN A 109 23.45 2.76 5.45
N MET A 110 22.50 3.19 6.30
CA MET A 110 21.95 4.55 6.29
C MET A 110 23.04 5.60 6.48
N THR A 111 23.96 5.36 7.40
CA THR A 111 25.11 6.24 7.67
C THR A 111 26.10 6.23 6.50
N LYS A 112 26.45 5.05 6.00
CA LYS A 112 27.41 4.87 4.89
C LYS A 112 26.94 5.54 3.61
N ASP A 113 25.66 5.34 3.25
CA ASP A 113 25.10 5.83 2.00
C ASP A 113 24.53 7.26 2.14
N SER A 114 24.52 7.83 3.35
CA SER A 114 23.91 9.13 3.68
C SER A 114 22.45 9.21 3.18
N THR A 115 21.67 8.15 3.40
CA THR A 115 20.29 8.03 2.94
C THR A 115 19.28 8.39 4.02
N ASP A 116 18.05 8.72 3.63
CA ASP A 116 16.96 9.04 4.55
C ASP A 116 16.14 7.82 4.96
N MET A 117 16.21 6.77 4.15
CA MET A 117 15.54 5.52 4.42
C MET A 117 16.35 4.34 3.90
N VAL A 118 16.45 3.31 4.75
CA VAL A 118 16.92 1.98 4.38
C VAL A 118 15.80 0.99 4.58
N TYR A 119 15.51 0.16 3.59
CA TYR A 119 14.47 -0.87 3.69
C TYR A 119 14.94 -2.23 3.18
N GLY A 120 14.32 -3.27 3.73
CA GLY A 120 14.62 -4.64 3.37
C GLY A 120 14.00 -5.07 2.04
N ILE A 121 14.73 -5.85 1.25
CA ILE A 121 14.24 -6.57 0.08
C ILE A 121 14.62 -8.04 0.19
N GLN A 122 13.71 -8.94 -0.21
CA GLN A 122 14.01 -10.37 -0.28
C GLN A 122 14.73 -10.71 -1.60
N ASP A 123 15.82 -11.47 -1.52
CA ASP A 123 16.59 -11.89 -2.69
C ASP A 123 15.76 -12.79 -3.62
N HIS A 124 15.02 -13.73 -3.07
CA HIS A 124 14.19 -14.67 -3.83
C HIS A 124 12.78 -14.81 -3.23
N ARG A 125 11.76 -14.56 -4.05
CA ARG A 125 10.39 -14.90 -3.70
C ARG A 125 10.17 -16.39 -3.91
N LYS A 126 9.88 -17.13 -2.84
CA LYS A 126 9.38 -18.51 -2.93
C LYS A 126 7.98 -18.48 -3.53
N GLY A 127 7.77 -19.05 -4.71
CA GLY A 127 6.45 -19.12 -5.36
C GLY A 127 6.49 -19.94 -6.64
N ALA A 128 5.34 -20.54 -6.99
CA ALA A 128 5.16 -21.28 -8.23
C ALA A 128 5.39 -20.39 -9.47
N PHE A 129 5.74 -20.98 -10.60
CA PHE A 129 5.99 -20.27 -11.88
C PHE A 129 4.86 -19.29 -12.23
N VAL A 130 3.59 -19.69 -12.01
CA VAL A 130 2.39 -18.86 -12.25
C VAL A 130 2.39 -17.61 -11.36
N GLU A 131 2.84 -17.70 -10.12
CA GLU A 131 2.92 -16.54 -9.20
C GLU A 131 4.02 -15.56 -9.60
N LYS A 132 5.12 -16.06 -10.14
CA LYS A 132 6.20 -15.21 -10.66
C LYS A 132 5.74 -14.43 -11.89
N VAL A 133 5.06 -15.10 -12.84
CA VAL A 133 4.56 -14.46 -14.08
C VAL A 133 3.46 -13.45 -13.76
N THR A 134 2.48 -13.82 -12.94
CA THR A 134 1.38 -12.90 -12.56
C THR A 134 1.88 -11.73 -11.72
N GLY A 135 2.89 -11.93 -10.87
CA GLY A 135 3.53 -10.86 -10.12
C GLY A 135 4.30 -9.90 -11.03
N ALA A 136 5.10 -10.42 -11.97
CA ALA A 136 5.83 -9.59 -12.93
C ALA A 136 4.87 -8.77 -13.82
N LEU A 137 3.78 -9.36 -14.27
CA LEU A 137 2.75 -8.68 -15.04
C LEU A 137 2.07 -7.57 -14.21
N PHE A 138 1.75 -7.85 -12.93
CA PHE A 138 1.20 -6.88 -12.00
C PHE A 138 2.11 -5.64 -11.89
N TYR A 139 3.39 -5.81 -11.58
CA TYR A 139 4.33 -4.68 -11.45
C TYR A 139 4.56 -3.93 -12.77
N LYS A 140 4.55 -4.65 -13.91
CA LYS A 140 4.67 -4.02 -15.23
C LYS A 140 3.47 -3.13 -15.54
N ILE A 141 2.25 -3.63 -15.32
CA ILE A 141 1.01 -2.87 -15.52
C ILE A 141 0.94 -1.69 -14.54
N PHE A 142 1.24 -1.93 -13.27
CA PHE A 142 1.27 -0.89 -12.26
C PHE A 142 2.23 0.23 -12.64
N ARG A 143 3.48 -0.09 -12.97
CA ARG A 143 4.48 0.89 -13.42
C ARG A 143 4.05 1.66 -14.68
N LEU A 144 3.47 0.96 -15.67
CA LEU A 144 3.01 1.57 -16.91
C LEU A 144 1.89 2.59 -16.65
N LEU A 145 0.95 2.26 -15.76
CA LEU A 145 -0.23 3.07 -15.49
C LEU A 145 -0.03 4.12 -14.40
N THR A 146 0.94 3.97 -13.50
CA THR A 146 1.17 4.92 -12.39
C THR A 146 2.45 5.72 -12.54
N GLY A 147 3.39 5.28 -13.36
CA GLY A 147 4.74 5.84 -13.42
C GLY A 147 5.61 5.51 -12.20
N VAL A 148 5.06 4.85 -11.18
CA VAL A 148 5.74 4.52 -9.93
C VAL A 148 6.49 3.20 -10.08
N ALA A 149 7.82 3.25 -9.98
CA ALA A 149 8.66 2.06 -10.01
C ALA A 149 8.78 1.46 -8.59
N GLN A 150 7.81 0.63 -8.21
CA GLN A 150 7.88 -0.06 -6.93
C GLN A 150 8.84 -1.26 -7.04
N PRO A 151 9.90 -1.33 -6.18
CA PRO A 151 10.77 -2.49 -6.14
C PRO A 151 10.00 -3.77 -5.78
N ASN A 152 10.41 -4.87 -6.37
CA ASN A 152 9.81 -6.17 -6.08
C ASN A 152 10.30 -6.69 -4.72
N ASN A 153 9.48 -7.49 -4.04
CA ASN A 153 9.87 -8.20 -2.82
C ASN A 153 10.25 -7.30 -1.62
N ILE A 154 9.67 -6.10 -1.54
CA ILE A 154 9.85 -5.22 -0.37
C ILE A 154 9.27 -5.89 0.87
N VAL A 155 9.99 -5.78 1.99
CA VAL A 155 9.48 -6.13 3.33
C VAL A 155 9.04 -4.87 4.08
N THR A 156 8.37 -5.05 5.23
CA THR A 156 7.90 -3.93 6.07
C THR A 156 9.07 -3.24 6.77
N ALA A 157 10.08 -4.00 7.20
CA ALA A 157 11.21 -3.48 7.96
C ALA A 157 11.94 -2.35 7.22
N ARG A 158 11.99 -1.18 7.87
CA ARG A 158 12.67 0.02 7.38
C ARG A 158 13.13 0.93 8.48
N LEU A 159 14.32 1.48 8.33
CA LEU A 159 14.85 2.54 9.16
C LEU A 159 14.72 3.87 8.42
N MET A 160 14.11 4.86 9.05
CA MET A 160 13.76 6.15 8.46
C MET A 160 14.29 7.30 9.29
N SER A 161 14.80 8.36 8.65
CA SER A 161 15.11 9.63 9.32
C SER A 161 13.84 10.35 9.76
N ARG A 162 13.92 11.18 10.79
CA ARG A 162 12.78 11.99 11.25
C ARG A 162 12.20 12.87 10.13
N ARG A 163 13.04 13.46 9.31
CA ARG A 163 12.58 14.29 8.19
C ARG A 163 11.77 13.50 7.17
N TYR A 164 12.17 12.24 6.89
CA TYR A 164 11.41 11.36 6.02
C TYR A 164 10.06 10.99 6.64
N VAL A 165 10.05 10.61 7.93
CA VAL A 165 8.80 10.26 8.65
C VAL A 165 7.84 11.45 8.67
N ASN A 166 8.32 12.67 8.94
CA ASN A 166 7.50 13.88 8.94
C ASN A 166 6.87 14.13 7.56
N ALA A 167 7.62 13.91 6.48
CA ALA A 167 7.08 14.01 5.12
C ALA A 167 6.07 12.90 4.83
N LEU A 168 6.35 11.66 5.25
CA LEU A 168 5.45 10.52 5.06
C LEU A 168 4.11 10.72 5.77
N ILE A 169 4.11 11.13 7.05
CA ILE A 169 2.87 11.36 7.81
C ILE A 169 2.09 12.59 7.37
N SER A 170 2.69 13.48 6.56
CA SER A 170 1.96 14.60 5.94
C SER A 170 0.97 14.15 4.87
N HIS A 171 1.12 12.95 4.32
CA HIS A 171 0.14 12.32 3.44
C HIS A 171 -1.06 11.85 4.27
N LYS A 172 -2.16 12.60 4.20
CA LYS A 172 -3.39 12.32 4.97
C LYS A 172 -4.44 11.58 4.15
N GLU A 173 -4.01 10.74 3.21
CA GLU A 173 -4.91 9.94 2.37
C GLU A 173 -5.74 8.97 3.21
N ARG A 174 -7.04 8.86 2.89
CA ARG A 174 -7.97 7.97 3.61
C ARG A 174 -7.86 6.53 3.13
N GLU A 175 -7.60 6.35 1.84
CA GLU A 175 -7.28 5.05 1.26
C GLU A 175 -5.76 4.90 1.14
N LEU A 176 -5.14 4.54 2.26
CA LEU A 176 -3.69 4.38 2.35
C LEU A 176 -3.19 3.18 1.54
N ASN A 177 -2.39 3.44 0.53
CA ASN A 177 -1.48 2.46 -0.05
C ASN A 177 -0.05 2.82 0.37
N ILE A 178 0.36 2.34 1.54
CA ILE A 178 1.63 2.72 2.16
C ILE A 178 2.84 2.39 1.28
N GLY A 179 2.79 1.29 0.50
CA GLY A 179 3.87 0.91 -0.40
C GLY A 179 4.12 1.94 -1.51
N GLY A 180 3.07 2.56 -2.03
CA GLY A 180 3.17 3.67 -2.97
C GLY A 180 3.63 4.97 -2.30
N LEU A 181 3.10 5.27 -1.09
CA LEU A 181 3.49 6.45 -0.32
C LEU A 181 4.99 6.46 0.00
N TRP A 182 5.57 5.32 0.35
CA TRP A 182 7.02 5.21 0.59
C TRP A 182 7.87 5.68 -0.60
N ILE A 183 7.38 5.49 -1.82
CA ILE A 183 8.12 5.87 -3.02
C ILE A 183 7.87 7.34 -3.36
N ILE A 184 6.59 7.78 -3.36
CA ILE A 184 6.25 9.15 -3.77
C ILE A 184 6.68 10.20 -2.74
N THR A 185 6.88 9.81 -1.47
CA THR A 185 7.49 10.69 -0.46
C THR A 185 8.89 11.16 -0.89
N GLY A 186 9.55 10.43 -1.77
CA GLY A 186 10.87 10.81 -2.31
C GLY A 186 12.00 10.55 -1.32
N PHE A 187 12.93 11.50 -1.20
CA PHE A 187 14.17 11.39 -0.44
C PHE A 187 15.13 10.32 -0.98
N ILE A 188 16.34 10.28 -0.44
CA ILE A 188 17.33 9.28 -0.83
C ILE A 188 17.06 7.99 -0.07
N GLN A 189 16.80 6.91 -0.81
CA GLN A 189 16.46 5.60 -0.26
C GLN A 189 17.47 4.56 -0.71
N SER A 190 17.89 3.67 0.19
CA SER A 190 18.72 2.51 -0.13
C SER A 190 18.04 1.21 0.30
N THR A 191 18.48 0.10 -0.29
CA THR A 191 17.90 -1.22 -0.06
C THR A 191 18.93 -2.15 0.53
N GLN A 192 18.50 -3.00 1.45
CA GLN A 192 19.33 -4.09 1.98
C GLN A 192 18.65 -5.43 1.73
N VAL A 193 19.44 -6.40 1.23
CA VAL A 193 18.96 -7.77 1.04
C VAL A 193 18.80 -8.44 2.40
N VAL A 194 17.59 -8.93 2.68
CA VAL A 194 17.24 -9.59 3.94
C VAL A 194 16.59 -10.94 3.69
N GLN A 195 16.68 -11.84 4.67
CA GLN A 195 16.05 -13.15 4.61
C GLN A 195 14.95 -13.26 5.68
N LYS A 196 13.68 -13.25 5.24
CA LYS A 196 12.53 -13.53 6.11
C LYS A 196 12.54 -14.98 6.59
N SER A 197 12.22 -15.17 7.85
CA SER A 197 11.85 -16.49 8.38
C SER A 197 10.44 -16.80 7.87
N SER A 198 10.26 -17.84 7.04
CA SER A 198 8.96 -18.13 6.43
C SER A 198 8.11 -18.96 7.36
N SER A 199 7.01 -18.41 7.88
CA SER A 199 6.02 -19.16 8.67
C SER A 199 4.65 -19.30 7.99
N SER A 200 4.29 -18.50 7.00
CA SER A 200 2.95 -18.52 6.42
C SER A 200 2.88 -18.85 4.93
N GLN A 201 1.97 -19.77 4.59
CA GLN A 201 1.50 -19.99 3.22
C GLN A 201 0.43 -18.95 2.90
N THR A 202 0.76 -17.95 2.10
CA THR A 202 -0.22 -16.95 1.65
C THR A 202 -1.07 -17.51 0.52
N THR A 203 -2.30 -17.91 0.82
CA THR A 203 -3.29 -18.31 -0.18
C THR A 203 -4.04 -17.07 -0.69
N TYR A 204 -3.45 -16.34 -1.65
CA TYR A 204 -4.14 -15.21 -2.27
C TYR A 204 -5.06 -15.67 -3.40
N ASN A 205 -6.37 -15.44 -3.24
CA ASN A 205 -7.37 -15.67 -4.30
C ASN A 205 -7.17 -14.63 -5.45
N PHE A 206 -7.34 -15.08 -6.71
CA PHE A 206 -7.17 -14.24 -7.92
C PHE A 206 -8.03 -12.95 -7.88
N ALA A 207 -9.29 -13.06 -7.42
CA ALA A 207 -10.17 -11.90 -7.29
C ALA A 207 -9.60 -10.82 -6.35
N ARG A 208 -8.97 -11.23 -5.25
CA ARG A 208 -8.32 -10.30 -4.31
C ARG A 208 -7.10 -9.63 -4.94
N LYS A 209 -6.30 -10.36 -5.73
CA LYS A 209 -5.15 -9.78 -6.47
C LYS A 209 -5.62 -8.73 -7.49
N LEU A 210 -6.71 -9.00 -8.21
CA LEU A 210 -7.29 -8.05 -9.17
C LEU A 210 -7.83 -6.79 -8.48
N SER A 211 -8.55 -6.95 -7.37
CA SER A 211 -9.04 -5.83 -6.56
C SER A 211 -7.89 -4.94 -6.05
N HIS A 212 -6.80 -5.55 -5.55
CA HIS A 212 -5.62 -4.80 -5.13
C HIS A 212 -4.97 -4.05 -6.30
N LEU A 213 -4.89 -4.65 -7.50
CA LEU A 213 -4.35 -3.98 -8.68
C LEU A 213 -5.19 -2.76 -9.05
N VAL A 214 -6.52 -2.92 -9.14
CA VAL A 214 -7.43 -1.81 -9.47
C VAL A 214 -7.30 -0.70 -8.45
N ASN A 215 -7.32 -1.04 -7.15
CA ASN A 215 -7.18 -0.06 -6.08
C ASN A 215 -5.83 0.66 -6.13
N ALA A 216 -4.73 -0.05 -6.35
CA ALA A 216 -3.41 0.54 -6.45
C ALA A 216 -3.32 1.50 -7.66
N ILE A 217 -3.76 1.08 -8.85
CA ILE A 217 -3.73 1.93 -10.05
C ILE A 217 -4.56 3.19 -9.84
N THR A 218 -5.81 3.04 -9.37
CA THR A 218 -6.73 4.17 -9.21
C THR A 218 -6.37 5.12 -8.06
N SER A 219 -5.51 4.70 -7.12
CA SER A 219 -4.96 5.57 -6.07
C SER A 219 -3.82 6.46 -6.55
N PHE A 220 -3.03 6.00 -7.53
CA PHE A 220 -1.81 6.73 -7.96
C PHE A 220 -1.87 7.24 -9.39
N SER A 221 -2.92 6.96 -10.16
CA SER A 221 -2.97 7.33 -11.57
C SER A 221 -4.36 7.72 -12.04
N SER A 222 -4.44 8.80 -12.80
CA SER A 222 -5.63 9.19 -13.57
C SER A 222 -5.61 8.61 -15.00
N LEU A 223 -4.54 7.89 -15.40
CA LEU A 223 -4.42 7.38 -16.77
C LEU A 223 -5.61 6.53 -17.24
N PRO A 224 -6.23 5.66 -16.42
CA PRO A 224 -7.44 4.96 -16.85
C PRO A 224 -8.57 5.90 -17.29
N LEU A 225 -8.77 7.05 -16.64
CA LEU A 225 -9.75 8.06 -17.07
C LEU A 225 -9.35 8.71 -18.37
N VAL A 226 -8.07 9.02 -18.53
CA VAL A 226 -7.52 9.61 -19.76
C VAL A 226 -7.68 8.65 -20.93
N TYR A 227 -7.40 7.36 -20.74
CA TYR A 227 -7.62 6.35 -21.79
C TYR A 227 -9.09 6.18 -22.14
N THR A 228 -10.03 6.23 -21.18
CA THR A 228 -11.46 6.19 -21.50
C THR A 228 -11.89 7.38 -22.36
N PHE A 229 -11.35 8.58 -22.08
CA PHE A 229 -11.60 9.77 -22.90
C PHE A 229 -11.10 9.58 -24.34
N TYR A 230 -9.85 9.18 -24.55
CA TYR A 230 -9.30 8.96 -25.89
C TYR A 230 -10.00 7.83 -26.65
N THR A 231 -10.37 6.76 -25.95
CA THR A 231 -11.14 5.67 -26.54
C THR A 231 -12.52 6.16 -26.98
N GLY A 232 -13.22 6.93 -26.15
CA GLY A 232 -14.49 7.55 -26.49
C GLY A 232 -14.39 8.48 -27.70
N LEU A 233 -13.33 9.31 -27.74
CA LEU A 233 -13.05 10.20 -28.86
C LEU A 233 -12.82 9.43 -30.17
N LEU A 234 -11.99 8.37 -30.13
CA LEU A 234 -11.72 7.51 -31.28
C LEU A 234 -12.99 6.84 -31.81
N LEU A 235 -13.81 6.29 -30.90
CA LEU A 235 -15.08 5.65 -31.26
C LEU A 235 -16.07 6.66 -31.88
N SER A 236 -16.19 7.85 -31.28
CA SER A 236 -17.04 8.92 -31.81
C SER A 236 -16.61 9.35 -33.20
N PHE A 237 -15.30 9.50 -33.42
CA PHE A 237 -14.77 9.84 -34.74
C PHE A 237 -15.00 8.74 -35.78
N SER A 238 -14.81 7.47 -35.39
CA SER A 238 -15.08 6.32 -36.26
C SER A 238 -16.57 6.23 -36.61
N ALA A 239 -17.45 6.43 -35.61
CA ALA A 239 -18.89 6.47 -35.85
C ALA A 239 -19.30 7.59 -36.81
N PHE A 240 -18.68 8.79 -36.66
CA PHE A 240 -18.94 9.92 -37.56
C PHE A 240 -18.55 9.61 -39.00
N ILE A 241 -17.38 9.00 -39.25
CA ILE A 241 -16.96 8.54 -40.59
C ILE A 241 -17.96 7.51 -41.15
N PHE A 242 -18.39 6.57 -40.30
CA PHE A 242 -19.35 5.55 -40.71
C PHE A 242 -20.71 6.16 -41.08
N ILE A 243 -21.19 7.14 -40.33
CA ILE A 243 -22.45 7.87 -40.65
C ILE A 243 -22.31 8.59 -42.00
N ILE A 244 -21.19 9.26 -42.27
CA ILE A 244 -20.94 9.92 -43.55
C ILE A 244 -21.00 8.87 -44.70
N LYS A 245 -20.36 7.71 -44.54
CA LYS A 245 -20.41 6.64 -45.50
C LYS A 245 -21.86 6.17 -45.77
N LEU A 246 -22.68 5.99 -44.74
CA LEU A 246 -24.06 5.60 -44.85
C LEU A 246 -24.91 6.65 -45.59
N LEU A 247 -24.69 7.95 -45.30
CA LEU A 247 -25.36 9.04 -45.99
C LEU A 247 -25.01 9.07 -47.48
N ILE A 248 -23.74 8.90 -47.85
CA ILE A 248 -23.31 8.79 -49.22
C ILE A 248 -23.96 7.60 -49.91
N GLN A 249 -23.99 6.43 -49.28
CA GLN A 249 -24.68 5.24 -49.85
C GLN A 249 -26.18 5.47 -50.02
N PHE A 250 -26.84 6.12 -49.08
CA PHE A 250 -28.28 6.43 -49.17
C PHE A 250 -28.61 7.35 -50.33
N PHE A 251 -27.79 8.40 -50.55
CA PHE A 251 -28.05 9.38 -51.63
C PHE A 251 -27.67 8.88 -53.04
N PHE A 252 -26.67 7.98 -53.13
CA PHE A 252 -26.11 7.56 -54.42
C PHE A 252 -26.38 6.11 -54.79
N MET A 253 -26.85 5.24 -53.86
CA MET A 253 -27.04 3.84 -54.09
C MET A 253 -28.44 3.35 -53.69
N ALA A 254 -29.49 3.70 -54.27
CA ALA A 254 -30.91 3.40 -54.06
C ALA A 254 -31.36 2.06 -53.38
N LYS A 255 -30.52 1.38 -52.60
CA LYS A 255 -30.88 0.21 -51.77
C LYS A 255 -30.49 0.46 -50.32
N PRO A 256 -31.48 0.39 -49.39
CA PRO A 256 -31.17 0.39 -47.99
C PRO A 256 -30.32 -0.86 -47.68
N PRO A 257 -29.21 -0.72 -46.93
CA PRO A 257 -28.40 -1.89 -46.53
C PRO A 257 -29.21 -2.79 -45.59
N ASP A 258 -29.16 -4.10 -45.83
CA ASP A 258 -29.62 -5.13 -44.88
C ASP A 258 -28.80 -4.99 -43.60
N GLY A 259 -29.36 -4.36 -42.58
CA GLY A 259 -28.53 -3.95 -41.45
C GLY A 259 -29.07 -4.25 -40.07
N TYR A 260 -30.18 -5.05 -39.96
CA TYR A 260 -30.81 -5.31 -38.66
C TYR A 260 -29.85 -5.94 -37.64
N THR A 261 -29.11 -6.98 -38.02
CA THR A 261 -28.19 -7.70 -37.14
C THR A 261 -27.01 -6.81 -36.74
N SER A 262 -26.45 -6.03 -37.65
CA SER A 262 -25.34 -5.12 -37.37
C SER A 262 -25.77 -3.95 -36.47
N MET A 263 -27.00 -3.48 -36.63
CA MET A 263 -27.55 -2.42 -35.77
C MET A 263 -27.71 -2.90 -34.33
N ILE A 264 -28.32 -4.07 -34.13
CA ILE A 264 -28.45 -4.61 -32.76
C ILE A 264 -27.10 -4.91 -32.13
N ALA A 265 -26.19 -5.55 -32.88
CA ALA A 265 -24.84 -5.82 -32.36
C ALA A 265 -24.11 -4.53 -31.96
N SER A 266 -24.22 -3.45 -32.76
CA SER A 266 -23.64 -2.16 -32.46
C SER A 266 -24.24 -1.53 -31.19
N ILE A 267 -25.58 -1.59 -31.03
CA ILE A 267 -26.26 -1.06 -29.84
C ILE A 267 -25.75 -1.76 -28.57
N TRP A 268 -25.72 -3.11 -28.58
CA TRP A 268 -25.21 -3.88 -27.44
C TRP A 268 -23.75 -3.57 -27.12
N PHE A 269 -22.90 -3.50 -28.16
CA PHE A 269 -21.48 -3.20 -27.99
C PHE A 269 -21.25 -1.81 -27.39
N PHE A 270 -21.86 -0.77 -27.96
CA PHE A 270 -21.69 0.60 -27.45
C PHE A 270 -22.34 0.80 -26.09
N SER A 271 -23.48 0.16 -25.81
CA SER A 271 -24.09 0.20 -24.48
C SER A 271 -23.17 -0.43 -23.44
N GLY A 272 -22.54 -1.56 -23.75
CA GLY A 272 -21.54 -2.19 -22.88
C GLY A 272 -20.34 -1.27 -22.61
N LEU A 273 -19.82 -0.58 -23.62
CA LEU A 273 -18.73 0.40 -23.46
C LEU A 273 -19.14 1.58 -22.58
N VAL A 274 -20.34 2.13 -22.74
CA VAL A 274 -20.85 3.22 -21.90
C VAL A 274 -20.93 2.78 -20.45
N ILE A 275 -21.47 1.59 -20.17
CA ILE A 275 -21.53 1.04 -18.79
C ILE A 275 -20.13 0.84 -18.22
N LEU A 276 -19.17 0.33 -19.01
CA LEU A 276 -17.78 0.17 -18.58
C LEU A 276 -17.15 1.51 -18.21
N PHE A 277 -17.30 2.53 -19.03
CA PHE A 277 -16.75 3.87 -18.78
C PHE A 277 -17.39 4.53 -17.56
N LEU A 278 -18.69 4.42 -17.38
CA LEU A 278 -19.39 4.87 -16.18
C LEU A 278 -18.90 4.14 -14.94
N GLY A 279 -18.61 2.84 -15.03
CA GLY A 279 -18.04 2.04 -13.95
C GLY A 279 -16.64 2.55 -13.54
N ILE A 280 -15.77 2.85 -14.51
CA ILE A 280 -14.44 3.43 -14.23
C ILE A 280 -14.58 4.79 -13.55
N GLN A 281 -15.43 5.69 -14.07
CA GLN A 281 -15.71 6.99 -13.45
C GLN A 281 -16.27 6.82 -12.04
N GLY A 282 -17.16 5.84 -11.82
CA GLY A 282 -17.71 5.52 -10.50
C GLY A 282 -16.65 5.16 -9.47
N ILE A 283 -15.61 4.40 -9.87
CA ILE A 283 -14.49 4.06 -8.97
C ILE A 283 -13.76 5.32 -8.50
N TYR A 284 -13.42 6.22 -9.41
CA TYR A 284 -12.73 7.49 -9.05
C TYR A 284 -13.62 8.43 -8.23
N LEU A 285 -14.90 8.52 -8.57
CA LEU A 285 -15.86 9.31 -7.81
C LEU A 285 -16.01 8.78 -6.38
N SER A 286 -16.04 7.45 -6.21
CA SER A 286 -16.04 6.81 -4.88
C SER A 286 -14.82 7.19 -4.05
N LYS A 287 -13.62 7.21 -4.66
CA LYS A 287 -12.39 7.65 -3.96
C LYS A 287 -12.44 9.12 -3.58
N MET A 288 -12.84 9.99 -4.50
CA MET A 288 -13.03 11.41 -4.19
C MET A 288 -14.04 11.62 -3.04
N PHE A 289 -15.12 10.85 -3.02
CA PHE A 289 -16.12 10.91 -1.96
C PHE A 289 -15.55 10.52 -0.58
N ILE A 290 -14.69 9.50 -0.53
CA ILE A 290 -14.02 9.07 0.70
C ILE A 290 -13.07 10.18 1.20
N GLU A 291 -12.26 10.76 0.30
CA GLU A 291 -11.33 11.84 0.64
C GLU A 291 -12.07 13.13 1.07
N THR A 292 -13.13 13.51 0.37
CA THR A 292 -13.92 14.73 0.68
C THR A 292 -14.58 14.67 2.04
N LYS A 293 -14.96 13.48 2.54
CA LYS A 293 -15.51 13.31 3.89
C LYS A 293 -14.54 13.67 5.01
N ASN A 294 -13.26 13.68 4.74
CA ASN A 294 -12.18 14.04 5.66
C ASN A 294 -12.29 13.38 7.06
N ARG A 295 -12.78 12.15 7.14
CA ARG A 295 -12.87 11.39 8.39
C ARG A 295 -11.48 10.98 8.85
N PRO A 296 -11.17 10.94 10.16
CA PRO A 296 -9.88 10.42 10.63
C PRO A 296 -9.68 8.98 10.14
N TYR A 297 -8.47 8.64 9.69
CA TYR A 297 -8.18 7.29 9.20
C TYR A 297 -8.10 6.24 10.31
N THR A 298 -7.80 6.67 11.56
CA THR A 298 -7.90 5.85 12.78
C THR A 298 -8.57 6.64 13.91
N ILE A 299 -9.08 5.94 14.90
CA ILE A 299 -9.60 6.51 16.15
C ILE A 299 -8.90 5.79 17.31
N ILE A 300 -8.13 6.54 18.09
CA ILE A 300 -7.45 6.02 19.26
C ILE A 300 -8.45 5.95 20.41
N ARG A 301 -8.56 4.77 21.04
CA ARG A 301 -9.38 4.54 22.23
C ARG A 301 -8.62 4.98 23.47
N LYS A 302 -7.35 4.56 23.57
CA LYS A 302 -6.50 4.85 24.73
C LYS A 302 -5.02 4.75 24.37
N ILE A 303 -4.20 5.50 25.06
CA ILE A 303 -2.73 5.39 25.02
C ILE A 303 -2.28 4.97 26.43
N TYR A 304 -1.46 3.93 26.48
CA TYR A 304 -0.82 3.47 27.72
C TYR A 304 0.68 3.80 27.62
N LYS A 305 1.23 4.27 28.75
CA LYS A 305 2.65 4.64 28.91
C LYS A 305 3.16 4.11 30.24
#